data_4bb44e72f6d075a936bfb05d01c1c04f
#
_entry.id   4bb44e72f6d075a936bfb05d01c1c04f
#
_cell.length_a   1.000
_cell.length_b   1.000
_cell.length_c   1.000
_cell.angle_alpha   90.00
_cell.angle_beta   90.00
_cell.angle_gamma   90.00
#
_symmetry.space_group_name_H-M   'P 1'
#
loop_
_entity.id
_entity.type
_entity.pdbx_description
1 polymer ?
#
loop_
_entity_poly.entity_id
_entity_poly.type
_entity_poly.pdbx_seq_one_letter_code
_entity_poly.pdbx_strand_id
1 'polypeptide(L)'
;YAFLLIVAVVTMVQLWRLNQRPQEIGPRDYPEIKEEGILRMITEYNQSGYFVSGDTVQGFQYELSQAIAKLSGLEVQTHLEMSLAKSFEELSDNKCDVIARNIPITSEMRENYLFTEPIVLNKQVLVQRTAEANNGQAPIRNQLDLAQKTLYIPKDSPALLRLQNLGHEIGDTIYVVEDELYSTEQLMIMVAKGDIDYAVCDQQIARMTQKKLPEVDILTDVSFTQLQSWAVRKDSPVLLDSLNSWLQQIKDSGLYDQIYKRYYK
;
A
#
# COMPACT_ATOMS: atom_id res chain seq x y z
N TYR A 1 -40.36 1.15 -44.69
CA TYR A 1 -39.06 0.56 -44.31
C TYR A 1 -38.17 1.58 -43.62
N ALA A 2 -38.03 2.83 -44.12
CA ALA A 2 -37.18 3.86 -43.49
C ALA A 2 -37.63 4.21 -42.09
N PHE A 3 -38.93 4.30 -41.79
CA PHE A 3 -39.46 4.59 -40.46
C PHE A 3 -39.14 3.46 -39.46
N LEU A 4 -39.25 2.19 -39.86
CA LEU A 4 -38.90 1.05 -39.00
C LEU A 4 -37.41 1.01 -38.71
N LEU A 5 -36.56 1.41 -39.63
CA LEU A 5 -35.10 1.46 -39.44
C LEU A 5 -34.71 2.57 -38.46
N ILE A 6 -35.38 3.74 -38.54
CA ILE A 6 -35.18 4.85 -37.55
C ILE A 6 -35.59 4.40 -36.14
N VAL A 7 -36.75 3.76 -36.00
CA VAL A 7 -37.23 3.26 -34.69
C VAL A 7 -36.25 2.21 -34.14
N ALA A 8 -35.72 1.29 -34.96
CA ALA A 8 -34.74 0.30 -34.53
C ALA A 8 -33.43 0.94 -34.08
N VAL A 9 -32.94 1.96 -34.79
CA VAL A 9 -31.71 2.70 -34.39
C VAL A 9 -31.92 3.47 -33.10
N VAL A 10 -33.06 4.15 -32.93
CA VAL A 10 -33.38 4.92 -31.72
C VAL A 10 -33.50 3.96 -30.53
N THR A 11 -34.17 2.83 -30.66
CA THR A 11 -34.25 1.83 -29.57
C THR A 11 -32.90 1.23 -29.24
N MET A 12 -32.05 0.95 -30.22
CA MET A 12 -30.69 0.43 -29.99
C MET A 12 -29.81 1.46 -29.29
N VAL A 13 -29.89 2.73 -29.67
CA VAL A 13 -29.17 3.84 -28.98
C VAL A 13 -29.68 4.04 -27.56
N GLN A 14 -31.00 3.94 -27.34
CA GLN A 14 -31.56 4.02 -26.00
C GLN A 14 -31.14 2.83 -25.11
N LEU A 15 -31.18 1.61 -25.64
CA LEU A 15 -30.69 0.41 -24.94
C LEU A 15 -29.19 0.50 -24.65
N TRP A 16 -28.41 1.02 -25.61
CA TRP A 16 -26.97 1.25 -25.41
C TRP A 16 -26.71 2.32 -24.34
N ARG A 17 -27.46 3.44 -24.32
CA ARG A 17 -27.37 4.46 -23.26
C ARG A 17 -27.82 3.95 -21.89
N LEU A 18 -28.82 3.09 -21.83
CA LEU A 18 -29.26 2.44 -20.58
C LEU A 18 -28.19 1.48 -20.05
N ASN A 19 -27.51 0.76 -20.94
CA ASN A 19 -26.42 -0.15 -20.60
C ASN A 19 -25.10 0.60 -20.27
N GLN A 20 -24.95 1.85 -20.67
CA GLN A 20 -23.83 2.73 -20.32
C GLN A 20 -24.12 3.67 -19.14
N ARG A 21 -25.31 3.65 -18.55
CA ARG A 21 -25.47 4.32 -17.24
C ARG A 21 -24.47 3.66 -16.31
N PRO A 22 -23.56 4.44 -15.67
CA PRO A 22 -22.83 3.90 -14.55
C PRO A 22 -23.89 3.28 -13.64
N GLN A 23 -23.82 1.99 -13.37
CA GLN A 23 -24.58 1.45 -12.25
C GLN A 23 -24.17 2.36 -11.10
N GLU A 24 -25.11 3.08 -10.51
CA GLU A 24 -24.93 3.61 -9.17
C GLU A 24 -24.68 2.37 -8.33
N ILE A 25 -23.41 2.07 -8.13
CA ILE A 25 -22.99 0.98 -7.26
C ILE A 25 -23.39 1.49 -5.88
N GLY A 26 -24.53 1.01 -5.40
CA GLY A 26 -25.00 1.29 -4.05
C GLY A 26 -23.95 0.93 -3.01
N PRO A 27 -24.17 1.27 -1.74
CA PRO A 27 -23.24 0.89 -0.68
C PRO A 27 -22.97 -0.62 -0.78
N ARG A 28 -21.69 -0.98 -0.89
CA ARG A 28 -21.24 -2.35 -1.12
C ARG A 28 -20.56 -2.85 0.15
N ASP A 29 -21.30 -3.65 0.93
CA ASP A 29 -20.77 -4.34 2.11
C ASP A 29 -20.69 -5.86 1.84
N TYR A 30 -20.41 -6.66 2.84
CA TYR A 30 -20.19 -8.10 2.70
C TYR A 30 -21.39 -8.87 2.10
N PRO A 31 -22.66 -8.55 2.40
CA PRO A 31 -23.80 -9.24 1.76
C PRO A 31 -23.79 -9.15 0.24
N GLU A 32 -23.55 -7.96 -0.33
CA GLU A 32 -23.49 -7.71 -1.76
C GLU A 32 -22.27 -8.37 -2.39
N ILE A 33 -21.12 -8.33 -1.70
CA ILE A 33 -19.89 -9.00 -2.11
C ILE A 33 -20.10 -10.52 -2.16
N LYS A 34 -20.78 -11.07 -1.18
CA LYS A 34 -21.08 -12.50 -1.10
C LYS A 34 -22.06 -12.95 -2.20
N GLU A 35 -23.06 -12.13 -2.53
CA GLU A 35 -24.01 -12.41 -3.60
C GLU A 35 -23.30 -12.41 -4.98
N GLU A 36 -22.40 -11.44 -5.21
CA GLU A 36 -21.61 -11.37 -6.44
C GLU A 36 -20.53 -12.47 -6.49
N GLY A 37 -20.04 -12.90 -5.33
CA GLY A 37 -18.96 -13.88 -5.21
C GLY A 37 -17.56 -13.32 -5.44
N ILE A 38 -17.41 -12.00 -5.55
CA ILE A 38 -16.14 -11.32 -5.90
C ILE A 38 -15.77 -10.31 -4.83
N LEU A 39 -14.56 -10.44 -4.28
CA LEU A 39 -13.92 -9.46 -3.39
C LEU A 39 -12.82 -8.71 -4.17
N ARG A 40 -13.00 -7.41 -4.35
CA ARG A 40 -12.09 -6.55 -5.10
C ARG A 40 -11.07 -5.91 -4.15
N MET A 41 -9.80 -6.20 -4.35
CA MET A 41 -8.71 -5.70 -3.53
C MET A 41 -7.76 -4.83 -4.33
N ILE A 42 -7.32 -3.72 -3.74
CA ILE A 42 -6.22 -2.89 -4.26
C ILE A 42 -4.98 -3.14 -3.42
N THR A 43 -3.84 -3.29 -4.10
CA THR A 43 -2.52 -3.31 -3.47
C THR A 43 -1.51 -2.54 -4.32
N GLU A 44 -0.29 -2.40 -3.82
CA GLU A 44 0.81 -1.79 -4.57
C GLU A 44 1.84 -2.83 -4.99
N TYR A 45 2.52 -2.58 -6.11
CA TYR A 45 3.64 -3.38 -6.54
C TYR A 45 4.90 -3.00 -5.75
N ASN A 46 5.39 -3.91 -4.91
CA ASN A 46 6.66 -3.76 -4.20
C ASN A 46 7.23 -5.13 -3.80
N GLN A 47 8.52 -5.17 -3.43
CA GLN A 47 9.27 -6.40 -3.14
C GLN A 47 8.76 -7.21 -1.93
N SER A 48 7.91 -6.65 -1.08
CA SER A 48 7.38 -7.37 0.10
C SER A 48 5.89 -7.69 0.00
N GLY A 49 5.08 -6.82 -0.61
CA GLY A 49 3.62 -6.92 -0.61
C GLY A 49 3.05 -7.69 -1.78
N TYR A 50 3.42 -7.32 -3.00
CA TYR A 50 2.96 -7.93 -4.24
C TYR A 50 4.01 -7.75 -5.34
N PHE A 51 4.55 -8.81 -5.88
CA PHE A 51 5.50 -8.79 -6.99
C PHE A 51 5.45 -10.06 -7.83
N VAL A 52 6.01 -10.00 -9.03
CA VAL A 52 6.12 -11.14 -9.93
C VAL A 52 7.54 -11.69 -9.87
N SER A 53 7.67 -13.00 -9.65
CA SER A 53 8.94 -13.73 -9.67
C SER A 53 8.83 -14.91 -10.61
N GLY A 54 9.52 -14.84 -11.75
CA GLY A 54 9.28 -15.76 -12.87
C GLY A 54 7.85 -15.65 -13.35
N ASP A 55 7.15 -16.78 -13.42
CA ASP A 55 5.74 -16.86 -13.88
C ASP A 55 4.74 -16.84 -12.69
N THR A 56 5.19 -16.54 -11.47
CA THR A 56 4.35 -16.58 -10.27
C THR A 56 4.25 -15.24 -9.58
N VAL A 57 3.04 -14.93 -9.10
CA VAL A 57 2.81 -13.79 -8.20
C VAL A 57 3.15 -14.22 -6.79
N GLN A 58 3.89 -13.36 -6.07
CA GLN A 58 4.32 -13.56 -4.70
C GLN A 58 4.13 -12.26 -3.90
N GLY A 59 4.23 -12.34 -2.60
CA GLY A 59 4.19 -11.20 -1.70
C GLY A 59 3.26 -11.42 -0.52
N PHE A 60 3.53 -10.72 0.55
CA PHE A 60 2.80 -10.87 1.81
C PHE A 60 1.30 -10.53 1.66
N GLN A 61 0.98 -9.41 1.02
CA GLN A 61 -0.41 -8.98 0.80
C GLN A 61 -1.13 -9.95 -0.14
N TYR A 62 -0.43 -10.40 -1.20
CA TYR A 62 -0.98 -11.37 -2.13
C TYR A 62 -1.30 -12.70 -1.45
N GLU A 63 -0.38 -13.26 -0.66
CA GLU A 63 -0.61 -14.54 -0.01
C GLU A 63 -1.70 -14.49 1.07
N LEU A 64 -1.80 -13.37 1.82
CA LEU A 64 -2.93 -13.16 2.73
C LEU A 64 -4.27 -13.07 2.00
N SER A 65 -4.31 -12.35 0.86
CA SER A 65 -5.52 -12.27 0.02
C SER A 65 -5.94 -13.65 -0.49
N GLN A 66 -4.99 -14.47 -0.92
CA GLN A 66 -5.26 -15.85 -1.36
C GLN A 66 -5.73 -16.76 -0.22
N ALA A 67 -5.21 -16.55 1.01
CA ALA A 67 -5.70 -17.27 2.19
C ALA A 67 -7.15 -16.86 2.52
N ILE A 68 -7.49 -15.58 2.39
CA ILE A 68 -8.86 -15.08 2.55
C ILE A 68 -9.78 -15.67 1.48
N ALA A 69 -9.34 -15.71 0.21
CA ALA A 69 -10.12 -16.34 -0.88
C ALA A 69 -10.51 -17.78 -0.54
N LYS A 70 -9.56 -18.55 -0.01
CA LYS A 70 -9.80 -19.95 0.39
C LYS A 70 -10.77 -20.08 1.57
N LEU A 71 -10.71 -19.18 2.55
CA LEU A 71 -11.59 -19.21 3.73
C LEU A 71 -13.00 -18.71 3.44
N SER A 72 -13.12 -17.64 2.64
CA SER A 72 -14.38 -17.01 2.32
C SER A 72 -15.17 -17.72 1.22
N GLY A 73 -14.47 -18.45 0.33
CA GLY A 73 -15.01 -18.99 -0.91
C GLY A 73 -15.25 -17.93 -1.99
N LEU A 74 -14.79 -16.70 -1.79
CA LEU A 74 -14.90 -15.61 -2.76
C LEU A 74 -13.76 -15.66 -3.77
N GLU A 75 -14.03 -15.23 -5.00
CA GLU A 75 -12.99 -14.89 -5.95
C GLU A 75 -12.34 -13.58 -5.52
N VAL A 76 -11.02 -13.56 -5.28
CA VAL A 76 -10.28 -12.33 -4.97
C VAL A 76 -9.69 -11.78 -6.25
N GLN A 77 -10.17 -10.61 -6.67
CA GLN A 77 -9.60 -9.86 -7.78
C GLN A 77 -8.70 -8.75 -7.25
N THR A 78 -7.39 -8.85 -7.58
CA THR A 78 -6.40 -7.87 -7.14
C THR A 78 -6.04 -6.93 -8.28
N HIS A 79 -6.08 -5.64 -8.01
CA HIS A 79 -5.67 -4.57 -8.91
C HIS A 79 -4.55 -3.77 -8.28
N LEU A 80 -3.66 -3.26 -9.11
CA LEU A 80 -2.46 -2.54 -8.68
C LEU A 80 -2.66 -1.04 -8.84
N GLU A 81 -2.51 -0.29 -7.72
CA GLU A 81 -2.46 1.16 -7.72
C GLU A 81 -1.28 1.60 -6.82
N MET A 82 -0.37 2.38 -7.38
CA MET A 82 0.84 2.81 -6.66
C MET A 82 0.58 3.96 -5.71
N SER A 83 -0.33 4.88 -6.05
CA SER A 83 -0.72 5.99 -5.19
C SER A 83 -1.67 5.55 -4.09
N LEU A 84 -1.33 5.83 -2.84
CA LEU A 84 -2.22 5.56 -1.70
C LEU A 84 -3.47 6.45 -1.75
N ALA A 85 -3.31 7.72 -2.16
CA ALA A 85 -4.42 8.65 -2.30
C ALA A 85 -5.46 8.16 -3.33
N LYS A 86 -5.00 7.71 -4.51
CA LYS A 86 -5.89 7.11 -5.51
C LYS A 86 -6.52 5.81 -5.04
N SER A 87 -5.81 4.98 -4.26
CA SER A 87 -6.40 3.79 -3.66
C SER A 87 -7.60 4.14 -2.78
N PHE A 88 -7.51 5.22 -1.99
CA PHE A 88 -8.63 5.71 -1.17
C PHE A 88 -9.76 6.33 -2.01
N GLU A 89 -9.45 7.04 -3.11
CA GLU A 89 -10.45 7.51 -4.06
C GLU A 89 -11.22 6.35 -4.68
N GLU A 90 -10.52 5.31 -5.15
CA GLU A 90 -11.14 4.13 -5.74
C GLU A 90 -11.98 3.33 -4.73
N LEU A 91 -11.55 3.29 -3.46
CA LEU A 91 -12.33 2.71 -2.37
C LEU A 91 -13.63 3.49 -2.14
N SER A 92 -13.56 4.82 -2.12
CA SER A 92 -14.71 5.71 -1.95
C SER A 92 -15.68 5.64 -3.15
N ASP A 93 -15.13 5.45 -4.35
CA ASP A 93 -15.89 5.29 -5.61
C ASP A 93 -16.50 3.88 -5.80
N ASN A 94 -16.40 2.98 -4.81
CA ASN A 94 -16.83 1.58 -4.90
C ASN A 94 -16.17 0.77 -6.02
N LYS A 95 -14.98 1.18 -6.51
CA LYS A 95 -14.19 0.44 -7.50
C LYS A 95 -13.45 -0.74 -6.88
N CYS A 96 -13.15 -0.66 -5.59
CA CYS A 96 -12.62 -1.76 -4.79
C CYS A 96 -13.36 -1.87 -3.45
N ASP A 97 -13.13 -2.96 -2.72
CA ASP A 97 -13.74 -3.24 -1.42
C ASP A 97 -12.72 -3.12 -0.28
N VAL A 98 -11.46 -3.42 -0.56
CA VAL A 98 -10.36 -3.45 0.43
C VAL A 98 -9.10 -2.84 -0.17
N ILE A 99 -8.44 -1.97 0.59
CA ILE A 99 -7.06 -1.57 0.31
C ILE A 99 -6.14 -2.49 1.13
N ALA A 100 -5.54 -3.47 0.45
CA ALA A 100 -4.64 -4.46 1.03
C ALA A 100 -3.19 -3.96 0.97
N ARG A 101 -2.87 -2.94 1.79
CA ARG A 101 -1.55 -2.32 1.90
C ARG A 101 -1.16 -2.16 3.38
N ASN A 102 0.11 -1.90 3.63
CA ASN A 102 0.61 -1.56 4.95
C ASN A 102 0.30 -0.08 5.27
N ILE A 103 -0.88 0.21 5.80
CA ILE A 103 -1.33 1.58 6.06
C ILE A 103 -1.10 1.91 7.54
N PRO A 104 -0.21 2.87 7.88
CA PRO A 104 -0.15 3.44 9.22
C PRO A 104 -1.38 4.32 9.44
N ILE A 105 -2.20 3.98 10.43
CA ILE A 105 -3.49 4.62 10.65
C ILE A 105 -3.31 5.96 11.33
N THR A 106 -3.88 7.03 10.75
CA THR A 106 -4.00 8.35 11.39
C THR A 106 -5.41 8.58 11.95
N SER A 107 -5.54 9.57 12.84
CA SER A 107 -6.86 9.97 13.36
C SER A 107 -7.79 10.45 12.25
N GLU A 108 -7.27 11.22 11.31
CA GLU A 108 -8.01 11.73 10.15
C GLU A 108 -8.54 10.60 9.27
N MET A 109 -7.73 9.58 8.99
CA MET A 109 -8.16 8.43 8.20
C MET A 109 -9.32 7.67 8.88
N ARG A 110 -9.32 7.59 10.23
CA ARG A 110 -10.41 6.93 10.99
C ARG A 110 -11.76 7.65 10.89
N GLU A 111 -11.77 8.93 10.55
CA GLU A 111 -13.01 9.67 10.34
C GLU A 111 -13.76 9.19 9.09
N ASN A 112 -13.02 8.80 8.05
CA ASN A 112 -13.56 8.49 6.73
C ASN A 112 -13.56 7.00 6.38
N TYR A 113 -12.72 6.18 7.03
CA TYR A 113 -12.53 4.77 6.71
C TYR A 113 -12.53 3.90 7.96
N LEU A 114 -12.76 2.60 7.76
CA LEU A 114 -12.57 1.57 8.77
C LEU A 114 -11.27 0.80 8.47
N PHE A 115 -10.65 0.26 9.52
CA PHE A 115 -9.38 -0.46 9.41
C PHE A 115 -9.47 -1.80 10.10
N THR A 116 -8.87 -2.82 9.50
CA THR A 116 -8.75 -4.15 10.11
C THR A 116 -7.96 -4.08 11.42
N GLU A 117 -8.07 -5.14 12.21
CA GLU A 117 -7.05 -5.40 13.24
C GLU A 117 -5.65 -5.35 12.62
N PRO A 118 -4.63 -4.93 13.40
CA PRO A 118 -3.29 -4.79 12.88
C PRO A 118 -2.77 -6.07 12.24
N ILE A 119 -2.24 -5.91 11.03
CA ILE A 119 -1.68 -7.02 10.26
C ILE A 119 -0.19 -7.13 10.51
N VAL A 120 0.55 -6.02 10.48
CA VAL A 120 1.99 -6.00 10.71
C VAL A 120 2.40 -4.84 11.59
N LEU A 121 3.58 -5.00 12.21
CA LEU A 121 4.34 -3.93 12.84
C LEU A 121 5.44 -3.50 11.90
N ASN A 122 5.54 -2.21 11.63
CA ASN A 122 6.56 -1.68 10.74
C ASN A 122 6.96 -0.26 11.13
N LYS A 123 8.02 0.26 10.55
CA LYS A 123 8.53 1.61 10.79
C LYS A 123 9.18 2.18 9.54
N GLN A 124 9.40 3.48 9.53
CA GLN A 124 10.16 4.16 8.50
C GLN A 124 11.63 4.20 8.87
N VAL A 125 12.50 3.95 7.90
CA VAL A 125 13.96 3.96 8.05
C VAL A 125 14.60 4.91 7.06
N LEU A 126 15.75 5.46 7.46
CA LEU A 126 16.63 6.21 6.58
C LEU A 126 17.40 5.24 5.69
N VAL A 127 17.38 5.51 4.41
CA VAL A 127 18.19 4.85 3.39
C VAL A 127 19.34 5.79 3.04
N GLN A 128 20.56 5.32 3.21
CA GLN A 128 21.79 6.08 2.97
C GLN A 128 22.92 5.13 2.51
N ARG A 129 24.03 5.66 2.03
CA ARG A 129 25.18 4.80 1.68
C ARG A 129 25.90 4.31 2.92
N THR A 130 26.49 3.11 2.85
CA THR A 130 27.49 2.63 3.83
C THR A 130 28.73 3.53 3.81
N ALA A 131 29.57 3.44 4.83
CA ALA A 131 30.81 4.22 4.88
C ALA A 131 31.73 3.88 3.69
N GLU A 132 31.80 2.60 3.32
CA GLU A 132 32.60 2.12 2.20
C GLU A 132 32.14 2.72 0.86
N ALA A 133 30.83 2.82 0.65
CA ALA A 133 30.23 3.37 -0.55
C ALA A 133 30.16 4.91 -0.53
N ASN A 134 30.51 5.56 0.59
CA ASN A 134 30.41 7.01 0.79
C ASN A 134 31.78 7.64 1.13
N ASN A 135 32.85 7.18 0.51
CA ASN A 135 34.21 7.71 0.69
C ASN A 135 34.68 7.75 2.16
N GLY A 136 34.27 6.81 2.97
CA GLY A 136 34.59 6.73 4.39
C GLY A 136 33.73 7.62 5.31
N GLN A 137 32.76 8.34 4.77
CA GLN A 137 31.84 9.13 5.57
C GLN A 137 30.86 8.22 6.30
N ALA A 138 30.87 8.33 7.65
CA ALA A 138 30.00 7.49 8.49
C ALA A 138 28.52 7.76 8.23
N PRO A 139 27.67 6.72 8.18
CA PRO A 139 26.22 6.87 8.10
C PRO A 139 25.66 7.61 9.29
N ILE A 140 24.62 8.42 9.06
CA ILE A 140 23.84 9.07 10.13
C ILE A 140 23.24 8.02 11.06
N ARG A 141 23.33 8.22 12.38
CA ARG A 141 22.77 7.34 13.41
C ARG A 141 21.82 8.05 14.37
N ASN A 142 21.85 9.37 14.40
CA ASN A 142 20.97 10.17 15.23
C ASN A 142 20.00 10.97 14.37
N GLN A 143 18.72 10.95 14.72
CA GLN A 143 17.69 11.71 13.99
C GLN A 143 17.98 13.24 14.01
N LEU A 144 18.65 13.76 15.02
CA LEU A 144 19.06 15.18 15.09
C LEU A 144 19.99 15.58 13.92
N ASP A 145 20.78 14.65 13.41
CA ASP A 145 21.71 14.90 12.30
C ASP A 145 20.98 14.96 10.93
N LEU A 146 19.66 14.76 10.90
CA LEU A 146 18.81 14.97 9.72
C LEU A 146 18.49 16.45 9.49
N ALA A 147 18.81 17.34 10.44
CA ALA A 147 18.70 18.77 10.28
C ALA A 147 19.40 19.24 9.01
N GLN A 148 18.74 20.07 8.21
CA GLN A 148 19.24 20.64 6.94
C GLN A 148 19.55 19.58 5.86
N LYS A 149 19.13 18.33 6.02
CA LYS A 149 19.26 17.28 4.99
C LYS A 149 18.06 17.26 4.07
N THR A 150 18.29 16.87 2.82
CA THR A 150 17.24 16.60 1.82
C THR A 150 16.95 15.12 1.79
N LEU A 151 15.72 14.73 2.11
CA LEU A 151 15.25 13.36 2.14
C LEU A 151 14.23 13.15 1.02
N TYR A 152 14.42 12.10 0.22
CA TYR A 152 13.53 11.74 -0.88
C TYR A 152 12.55 10.66 -0.44
N ILE A 153 11.30 10.81 -0.84
CA ILE A 153 10.21 9.85 -0.63
C ILE A 153 9.38 9.72 -1.90
N PRO A 154 8.72 8.60 -2.16
CA PRO A 154 7.71 8.54 -3.22
C PRO A 154 6.58 9.50 -2.91
N LYS A 155 5.91 10.01 -3.94
CA LYS A 155 4.71 10.83 -3.81
C LYS A 155 3.64 10.11 -3.00
N ASP A 156 2.89 10.87 -2.22
CA ASP A 156 1.85 10.38 -1.30
C ASP A 156 2.35 9.36 -0.25
N SER A 157 3.67 9.37 0.04
CA SER A 157 4.24 8.47 1.04
C SER A 157 3.74 8.79 2.45
N PRO A 158 3.34 7.79 3.24
CA PRO A 158 3.02 7.97 4.66
C PRO A 158 4.17 8.54 5.50
N ALA A 159 5.41 8.51 4.98
CA ALA A 159 6.57 9.08 5.64
C ALA A 159 6.55 10.62 5.71
N LEU A 160 5.83 11.29 4.79
CA LEU A 160 5.79 12.76 4.71
C LEU A 160 5.40 13.39 6.06
N LEU A 161 4.27 12.98 6.62
CA LEU A 161 3.77 13.51 7.89
C LEU A 161 4.78 13.28 9.02
N ARG A 162 5.41 12.09 9.05
CA ARG A 162 6.43 11.79 10.06
C ARG A 162 7.65 12.70 9.93
N LEU A 163 8.13 12.94 8.72
CA LEU A 163 9.29 13.80 8.47
C LEU A 163 9.02 15.25 8.82
N GLN A 164 7.82 15.76 8.53
CA GLN A 164 7.39 17.09 8.95
C GLN A 164 7.36 17.21 10.48
N ASN A 165 6.76 16.25 11.17
CA ASN A 165 6.74 16.22 12.64
C ASN A 165 8.15 16.10 13.22
N LEU A 166 9.02 15.30 12.62
CA LEU A 166 10.40 15.15 13.06
C LEU A 166 11.17 16.47 12.96
N GLY A 167 11.00 17.23 11.87
CA GLY A 167 11.57 18.56 11.74
C GLY A 167 11.16 19.49 12.89
N HIS A 168 9.87 19.48 13.27
CA HIS A 168 9.38 20.22 14.43
C HIS A 168 9.97 19.72 15.76
N GLU A 169 10.08 18.40 15.95
CA GLU A 169 10.65 17.78 17.15
C GLU A 169 12.13 18.16 17.36
N ILE A 170 12.94 18.17 16.29
CA ILE A 170 14.35 18.55 16.36
C ILE A 170 14.58 20.06 16.38
N GLY A 171 13.54 20.86 16.10
CA GLY A 171 13.62 22.32 16.06
C GLY A 171 14.39 22.88 14.87
N ASP A 172 14.49 22.12 13.77
CA ASP A 172 15.19 22.52 12.56
C ASP A 172 14.48 21.96 11.30
N THR A 173 14.87 22.46 10.13
CA THR A 173 14.26 22.08 8.86
C THR A 173 14.84 20.77 8.35
N ILE A 174 13.95 19.84 7.98
CA ILE A 174 14.25 18.70 7.09
C ILE A 174 13.61 19.01 5.74
N TYR A 175 14.40 19.01 4.69
CA TYR A 175 13.90 19.21 3.33
C TYR A 175 13.36 17.88 2.80
N VAL A 176 12.08 17.82 2.46
CA VAL A 176 11.44 16.62 1.91
C VAL A 176 11.11 16.84 0.46
N VAL A 177 11.57 15.94 -0.40
CA VAL A 177 11.26 15.90 -1.82
C VAL A 177 10.37 14.69 -2.09
N GLU A 178 9.13 14.95 -2.47
CA GLU A 178 8.20 13.93 -2.96
C GLU A 178 8.47 13.68 -4.44
N ASP A 179 8.91 12.49 -4.78
CA ASP A 179 9.20 12.11 -6.16
C ASP A 179 7.95 11.51 -6.82
N GLU A 180 7.54 12.08 -7.96
CA GLU A 180 6.34 11.65 -8.69
C GLU A 180 6.57 10.43 -9.59
N LEU A 181 7.83 10.11 -9.90
CA LEU A 181 8.19 9.14 -10.93
C LEU A 181 8.77 7.85 -10.35
N TYR A 182 9.52 7.97 -9.24
CA TYR A 182 10.30 6.87 -8.72
C TYR A 182 9.64 6.17 -7.53
N SER A 183 9.60 4.84 -7.61
CA SER A 183 9.20 4.00 -6.48
C SER A 183 10.27 4.00 -5.38
N THR A 184 9.90 3.47 -4.22
CA THR A 184 10.82 3.27 -3.10
C THR A 184 12.11 2.56 -3.51
N GLU A 185 12.01 1.47 -4.27
CA GLU A 185 13.15 0.68 -4.71
C GLU A 185 14.06 1.46 -5.68
N GLN A 186 13.46 2.28 -6.54
CA GLN A 186 14.21 3.14 -7.46
C GLN A 186 14.96 4.23 -6.71
N LEU A 187 14.33 4.88 -5.70
CA LEU A 187 15.02 5.84 -4.83
C LEU A 187 16.17 5.18 -4.07
N MET A 188 16.03 3.94 -3.60
CA MET A 188 17.11 3.19 -2.97
C MET A 188 18.28 2.93 -3.95
N ILE A 189 18.00 2.62 -5.22
CA ILE A 189 19.02 2.48 -6.27
C ILE A 189 19.74 3.81 -6.50
N MET A 190 19.03 4.93 -6.50
CA MET A 190 19.63 6.26 -6.65
C MET A 190 20.54 6.61 -5.47
N VAL A 191 20.16 6.21 -4.24
CA VAL A 191 21.04 6.35 -3.06
C VAL A 191 22.31 5.49 -3.23
N ALA A 192 22.17 4.23 -3.64
CA ALA A 192 23.32 3.33 -3.85
C ALA A 192 24.31 3.88 -4.88
N LYS A 193 23.79 4.50 -5.96
CA LYS A 193 24.61 5.12 -7.02
C LYS A 193 25.22 6.47 -6.63
N GLY A 194 24.69 7.13 -5.60
CA GLY A 194 25.09 8.47 -5.18
C GLY A 194 24.40 9.60 -5.95
N ASP A 195 23.32 9.31 -6.69
CA ASP A 195 22.51 10.31 -7.37
C ASP A 195 21.75 11.18 -6.38
N ILE A 196 21.34 10.60 -5.25
CA ILE A 196 20.80 11.26 -4.07
C ILE A 196 21.48 10.74 -2.81
N ASP A 197 21.48 11.53 -1.73
CA ASP A 197 22.17 11.12 -0.49
C ASP A 197 21.28 10.30 0.44
N TYR A 198 20.00 10.68 0.54
CA TYR A 198 19.07 10.12 1.52
C TYR A 198 17.70 9.87 0.92
N ALA A 199 17.13 8.70 1.26
CA ALA A 199 15.71 8.41 1.05
C ALA A 199 15.09 7.89 2.35
N VAL A 200 13.77 7.93 2.45
CA VAL A 200 13.04 7.35 3.58
C VAL A 200 11.97 6.41 3.04
N CYS A 201 11.90 5.23 3.64
CA CYS A 201 10.92 4.25 3.24
C CYS A 201 10.58 3.27 4.38
N ASP A 202 9.59 2.46 4.11
CA ASP A 202 9.18 1.32 4.92
C ASP A 202 10.36 0.34 5.14
N GLN A 203 10.62 -0.02 6.41
CA GLN A 203 11.75 -0.88 6.78
C GLN A 203 11.73 -2.22 6.04
N GLN A 204 10.54 -2.78 5.79
CA GLN A 204 10.45 -4.08 5.16
C GLN A 204 10.84 -4.03 3.69
N ILE A 205 10.37 -3.01 2.97
CA ILE A 205 10.79 -2.77 1.58
C ILE A 205 12.31 -2.53 1.54
N ALA A 206 12.81 -1.71 2.49
CA ALA A 206 14.25 -1.45 2.61
C ALA A 206 15.08 -2.73 2.80
N ARG A 207 14.67 -3.62 3.70
CA ARG A 207 15.36 -4.90 3.97
C ARG A 207 15.39 -5.82 2.74
N MET A 208 14.26 -5.93 2.04
CA MET A 208 14.19 -6.80 0.86
C MET A 208 15.05 -6.26 -0.28
N THR A 209 15.02 -4.94 -0.49
CA THR A 209 15.79 -4.28 -1.55
C THR A 209 17.28 -4.22 -1.24
N GLN A 210 17.67 -4.01 0.04
CA GLN A 210 19.06 -3.99 0.49
C GLN A 210 19.82 -5.30 0.18
N LYS A 211 19.12 -6.45 0.17
CA LYS A 211 19.75 -7.74 -0.21
C LYS A 211 20.41 -7.70 -1.60
N LYS A 212 19.98 -6.78 -2.46
CA LYS A 212 20.50 -6.57 -3.82
C LYS A 212 21.37 -5.31 -3.93
N LEU A 213 21.45 -4.50 -2.88
CA LEU A 213 22.16 -3.21 -2.82
C LEU A 213 23.04 -3.17 -1.56
N PRO A 214 24.19 -3.87 -1.55
CA PRO A 214 25.09 -3.93 -0.39
C PRO A 214 25.70 -2.58 -0.03
N GLU A 215 25.67 -1.61 -0.94
CA GLU A 215 26.16 -0.23 -0.73
C GLU A 215 25.25 0.59 0.19
N VAL A 216 24.03 0.09 0.49
CA VAL A 216 23.02 0.84 1.22
C VAL A 216 22.96 0.42 2.69
N ASP A 217 22.90 1.41 3.56
CA ASP A 217 22.63 1.28 5.00
C ASP A 217 21.19 1.71 5.31
N ILE A 218 20.50 0.93 6.15
CA ILE A 218 19.10 1.15 6.56
C ILE A 218 18.91 1.04 8.09
N LEU A 219 19.98 1.20 8.86
CA LEU A 219 19.96 0.95 10.30
C LEU A 219 19.44 2.11 11.14
N THR A 220 19.11 3.25 10.53
CA THR A 220 18.64 4.43 11.23
C THR A 220 17.13 4.57 11.14
N ASP A 221 16.46 4.47 12.27
CA ASP A 221 15.02 4.62 12.37
C ASP A 221 14.61 6.09 12.25
N VAL A 222 13.61 6.37 11.40
CA VAL A 222 13.01 7.70 11.26
C VAL A 222 11.68 7.80 12.03
N SER A 223 10.99 6.67 12.19
CA SER A 223 9.76 6.60 12.98
C SER A 223 9.83 5.57 14.09
N PHE A 224 8.93 5.68 15.06
CA PHE A 224 8.60 4.57 15.95
C PHE A 224 7.92 3.46 15.15
N THR A 225 7.93 2.25 15.73
CA THR A 225 7.16 1.13 15.20
C THR A 225 5.67 1.43 15.24
N GLN A 226 4.99 1.27 14.13
CA GLN A 226 3.58 1.55 13.95
C GLN A 226 2.82 0.27 13.59
N LEU A 227 1.60 0.17 14.09
CA LEU A 227 0.64 -0.83 13.66
C LEU A 227 0.13 -0.46 12.26
N GLN A 228 0.15 -1.40 11.33
CA GLN A 228 -0.33 -1.20 9.97
C GLN A 228 -1.46 -2.18 9.67
N SER A 229 -2.50 -1.67 9.00
CA SER A 229 -3.76 -2.37 8.75
C SER A 229 -4.22 -2.18 7.31
N TRP A 230 -5.17 -2.99 6.89
CA TRP A 230 -5.93 -2.78 5.67
C TRP A 230 -7.09 -1.83 5.91
N ALA A 231 -7.56 -1.18 4.86
CA ALA A 231 -8.69 -0.25 4.93
C ALA A 231 -9.89 -0.75 4.15
N VAL A 232 -11.09 -0.44 4.66
CA VAL A 232 -12.37 -0.62 3.99
C VAL A 232 -13.20 0.66 4.12
N ARG A 233 -14.27 0.79 3.34
CA ARG A 233 -15.19 1.93 3.42
C ARG A 233 -15.82 2.04 4.81
N LYS A 234 -16.21 3.26 5.17
CA LYS A 234 -16.90 3.54 6.44
C LYS A 234 -18.25 2.84 6.56
N ASP A 235 -18.91 2.63 5.45
CA ASP A 235 -20.22 1.99 5.33
C ASP A 235 -20.16 0.48 5.04
N SER A 236 -18.96 -0.15 5.23
CA SER A 236 -18.76 -1.59 5.06
C SER A 236 -18.34 -2.30 6.36
N PRO A 237 -19.10 -2.15 7.48
CA PRO A 237 -18.71 -2.72 8.77
C PRO A 237 -18.78 -4.25 8.80
N VAL A 238 -19.71 -4.87 8.04
CA VAL A 238 -19.85 -6.33 8.01
C VAL A 238 -18.68 -6.97 7.24
N LEU A 239 -18.16 -6.29 6.19
CA LEU A 239 -16.95 -6.70 5.53
C LEU A 239 -15.74 -6.61 6.47
N LEU A 240 -15.63 -5.54 7.27
CA LEU A 240 -14.57 -5.39 8.26
C LEU A 240 -14.57 -6.55 9.27
N ASP A 241 -15.72 -6.87 9.84
CA ASP A 241 -15.87 -7.97 10.80
C ASP A 241 -15.50 -9.32 10.16
N SER A 242 -15.91 -9.52 8.91
CA SER A 242 -15.57 -10.72 8.13
C SER A 242 -14.06 -10.83 7.88
N LEU A 243 -13.43 -9.73 7.46
CA LEU A 243 -11.97 -9.66 7.24
C LEU A 243 -11.20 -9.97 8.53
N ASN A 244 -11.58 -9.34 9.65
CA ASN A 244 -10.95 -9.59 10.95
C ASN A 244 -11.12 -11.04 11.39
N SER A 245 -12.29 -11.64 11.17
CA SER A 245 -12.53 -13.06 11.45
C SER A 245 -11.64 -13.97 10.61
N TRP A 246 -11.50 -13.72 9.30
CA TRP A 246 -10.63 -14.52 8.42
C TRP A 246 -9.15 -14.33 8.77
N LEU A 247 -8.72 -13.10 9.03
CA LEU A 247 -7.35 -12.81 9.46
C LEU A 247 -7.01 -13.52 10.78
N GLN A 248 -7.95 -13.56 11.73
CA GLN A 248 -7.77 -14.29 12.98
C GLN A 248 -7.66 -15.80 12.73
N GLN A 249 -8.50 -16.38 11.89
CA GLN A 249 -8.41 -17.80 11.52
C GLN A 249 -7.07 -18.14 10.84
N ILE A 250 -6.55 -17.24 9.98
CA ILE A 250 -5.24 -17.39 9.35
C ILE A 250 -4.12 -17.36 10.40
N LYS A 251 -4.22 -16.49 11.42
CA LYS A 251 -3.29 -16.44 12.55
C LYS A 251 -3.36 -17.72 13.39
N ASP A 252 -4.54 -18.16 13.76
CA ASP A 252 -4.77 -19.34 14.61
C ASP A 252 -4.31 -20.64 13.94
N SER A 253 -4.38 -20.73 12.61
CA SER A 253 -3.89 -21.86 11.84
C SER A 253 -2.36 -21.92 11.72
N GLY A 254 -1.66 -20.86 12.12
CA GLY A 254 -0.21 -20.70 11.93
C GLY A 254 0.22 -20.36 10.50
N LEU A 255 -0.74 -20.23 9.57
CA LEU A 255 -0.45 -19.84 8.17
C LEU A 255 0.11 -18.41 8.10
N TYR A 256 -0.44 -17.49 8.92
CA TYR A 256 0.08 -16.14 9.04
C TYR A 256 1.59 -16.13 9.36
N ASP A 257 2.01 -16.90 10.34
CA ASP A 257 3.42 -16.96 10.74
C ASP A 257 4.33 -17.53 9.65
N GLN A 258 3.83 -18.47 8.85
CA GLN A 258 4.57 -19.00 7.70
C GLN A 258 4.74 -17.96 6.61
N ILE A 259 3.67 -17.21 6.27
CA ILE A 259 3.71 -16.10 5.30
C ILE A 259 4.62 -14.99 5.85
N TYR A 260 4.43 -14.58 7.10
CA TYR A 260 5.21 -13.52 7.74
C TYR A 260 6.72 -13.82 7.71
N LYS A 261 7.13 -15.05 8.02
CA LYS A 261 8.55 -15.46 8.00
C LYS A 261 9.20 -15.35 6.62
N ARG A 262 8.43 -15.54 5.54
CA ARG A 262 8.97 -15.44 4.18
C ARG A 262 9.32 -14.02 3.76
N TYR A 263 8.55 -13.04 4.24
CA TYR A 263 8.64 -11.65 3.77
C TYR A 263 9.19 -10.69 4.83
N TYR A 264 9.16 -11.04 6.12
CA TYR A 264 9.50 -10.14 7.23
C TYR A 264 10.66 -10.64 8.12
N LYS A 265 11.18 -11.82 7.88
CA LYS A 265 12.38 -12.37 8.55
C LYS A 265 13.41 -12.83 7.54
#